data_9db1019aecf6fb69840c873ba31524a2
#
_entry.id   9db1019aecf6fb69840c873ba31524a2
#
_cell.length_a   1.000
_cell.length_b   1.000
_cell.length_c   1.000
_cell.angle_alpha   90.00
_cell.angle_beta   90.00
_cell.angle_gamma   90.00
#
_symmetry.space_group_name_H-M   'P 1'
#
loop_
_entity.id
_entity.type
_entity.pdbx_description
1 polymer ?
#
loop_
_entity_poly.entity_id
_entity_poly.type
_entity_poly.pdbx_seq_one_letter_code
_entity_poly.pdbx_strand_id
1 'polypeptide(L)'
;MNDIINDIQSKINSNIFLNFDMGKSTWFRVGGKAKGYVIVNTIKDLKIILTYANQINYYIIGAGSNLLIRDAGFDGLIIKLGKNFNKIKIKKNKLSVGAGVLDLNLAKFAKKNSIKNFEFFSGIPGTIGGAVKMNAGCYGSETADNLERVLIINELCKTEYIKLSDLNLDYRSSKINNKAIVLKADFNFEYGSIKEITNKNNQIKINREKTQPLKEKTSGSTFKNPIGKFAAKLIDKA
;
A
#
# COMPACT_ATOMS: atom_id res chain seq x y z
N MET A 1 -25.45 -9.38 -8.16
CA MET A 1 -24.01 -9.05 -8.14
C MET A 1 -23.49 -8.74 -9.55
N ASN A 2 -23.63 -9.66 -10.52
CA ASN A 2 -23.13 -9.41 -11.89
C ASN A 2 -23.80 -8.18 -12.52
N ASP A 3 -25.11 -8.00 -12.33
CA ASP A 3 -25.84 -6.83 -12.85
C ASP A 3 -25.30 -5.52 -12.29
N ILE A 4 -24.98 -5.48 -10.99
CA ILE A 4 -24.37 -4.31 -10.36
C ILE A 4 -22.99 -4.03 -10.97
N ILE A 5 -22.16 -5.07 -11.16
CA ILE A 5 -20.82 -4.91 -11.76
C ILE A 5 -20.94 -4.43 -13.21
N ASN A 6 -21.91 -4.94 -13.98
CA ASN A 6 -22.17 -4.51 -15.35
C ASN A 6 -22.66 -3.05 -15.41
N ASP A 7 -23.52 -2.66 -14.47
CA ASP A 7 -23.96 -1.27 -14.34
C ASP A 7 -22.80 -0.32 -13.98
N ILE A 8 -21.94 -0.71 -13.05
CA ILE A 8 -20.70 0.03 -12.76
C ILE A 8 -19.84 0.14 -14.03
N GLN A 9 -19.63 -0.98 -14.75
CA GLN A 9 -18.78 -1.01 -15.94
C GLN A 9 -19.29 -0.05 -17.03
N SER A 10 -20.60 0.08 -17.20
CA SER A 10 -21.20 0.99 -18.18
C SER A 10 -20.93 2.48 -17.91
N LYS A 11 -20.56 2.82 -16.66
CA LYS A 11 -20.39 4.22 -16.19
C LYS A 11 -18.94 4.65 -15.99
N ILE A 12 -18.00 3.70 -16.04
CA ILE A 12 -16.57 3.96 -15.84
C ILE A 12 -15.75 3.66 -17.08
N ASN A 13 -14.60 4.34 -17.22
CA ASN A 13 -13.67 4.07 -18.31
C ASN A 13 -12.65 2.96 -17.96
N SER A 14 -12.57 2.58 -16.70
CA SER A 14 -11.68 1.50 -16.25
C SER A 14 -12.34 0.15 -16.48
N ASN A 15 -11.58 -0.85 -16.98
CA ASN A 15 -12.14 -2.19 -17.24
C ASN A 15 -12.25 -3.00 -15.95
N ILE A 16 -13.38 -3.66 -15.74
CA ILE A 16 -13.63 -4.64 -14.67
C ILE A 16 -13.42 -6.05 -15.23
N PHE A 17 -12.53 -6.80 -14.61
CA PHE A 17 -12.29 -8.21 -14.93
C PHE A 17 -13.16 -9.08 -14.02
N LEU A 18 -14.12 -9.80 -14.60
CA LEU A 18 -15.00 -10.70 -13.84
C LEU A 18 -14.28 -12.00 -13.46
N ASN A 19 -14.67 -12.57 -12.31
CA ASN A 19 -14.13 -13.84 -11.81
C ASN A 19 -12.61 -13.90 -11.81
N PHE A 20 -11.97 -12.81 -11.41
CA PHE A 20 -10.54 -12.62 -11.46
C PHE A 20 -9.83 -13.52 -10.44
N ASP A 21 -8.86 -14.30 -10.91
CA ASP A 21 -7.99 -15.12 -10.07
C ASP A 21 -7.05 -14.25 -9.21
N MET A 22 -7.31 -14.22 -7.92
CA MET A 22 -6.56 -13.36 -6.99
C MET A 22 -5.14 -13.86 -6.73
N GLY A 23 -4.83 -15.12 -6.96
CA GLY A 23 -3.47 -15.63 -6.92
C GLY A 23 -2.53 -14.89 -7.87
N LYS A 24 -3.04 -14.31 -8.96
CA LYS A 24 -2.25 -13.49 -9.89
C LYS A 24 -1.87 -12.11 -9.34
N SER A 25 -2.56 -11.65 -8.28
CA SER A 25 -2.39 -10.30 -7.68
C SER A 25 -1.89 -10.31 -6.24
N THR A 26 -1.60 -11.48 -5.67
CA THR A 26 -1.02 -11.64 -4.33
C THR A 26 0.43 -12.13 -4.40
N TRP A 27 1.23 -11.78 -3.41
CA TRP A 27 2.60 -12.28 -3.30
C TRP A 27 2.67 -13.76 -2.95
N PHE A 28 1.71 -14.26 -2.18
CA PHE A 28 1.56 -15.69 -1.89
C PHE A 28 1.27 -16.53 -3.14
N ARG A 29 0.75 -15.89 -4.21
CA ARG A 29 0.33 -16.59 -5.43
C ARG A 29 -0.77 -17.64 -5.21
N VAL A 30 -1.55 -17.48 -4.13
CA VAL A 30 -2.72 -18.29 -3.80
C VAL A 30 -3.92 -17.38 -3.56
N GLY A 31 -5.13 -17.97 -3.57
CA GLY A 31 -6.39 -17.32 -3.31
C GLY A 31 -7.42 -17.60 -4.39
N GLY A 32 -8.69 -17.71 -4.00
CA GLY A 32 -9.82 -17.88 -4.90
C GLY A 32 -10.10 -16.65 -5.76
N LYS A 33 -11.20 -16.70 -6.50
CA LYS A 33 -11.59 -15.64 -7.44
C LYS A 33 -12.30 -14.49 -6.74
N ALA A 34 -12.03 -13.25 -7.17
CA ALA A 34 -12.90 -12.12 -6.87
C ALA A 34 -14.00 -12.00 -7.92
N LYS A 35 -15.22 -11.61 -7.53
CA LYS A 35 -16.32 -11.38 -8.47
C LYS A 35 -15.98 -10.33 -9.51
N GLY A 36 -15.30 -9.26 -9.09
CA GLY A 36 -14.75 -8.25 -9.98
C GLY A 36 -13.38 -7.76 -9.52
N TYR A 37 -12.55 -7.36 -10.46
CA TYR A 37 -11.25 -6.75 -10.24
C TYR A 37 -11.08 -5.58 -11.19
N VAL A 38 -10.77 -4.39 -10.66
CA VAL A 38 -10.63 -3.18 -11.47
C VAL A 38 -9.34 -2.43 -11.15
N ILE A 39 -8.65 -1.94 -12.19
CA ILE A 39 -7.52 -1.01 -12.06
C ILE A 39 -8.03 0.39 -12.38
N VAL A 40 -8.28 1.16 -11.33
CA VAL A 40 -8.87 2.50 -11.47
C VAL A 40 -7.79 3.54 -11.73
N ASN A 41 -7.93 4.30 -12.83
CA ASN A 41 -6.97 5.33 -13.21
C ASN A 41 -7.42 6.76 -12.85
N THR A 42 -8.70 6.99 -12.55
CA THR A 42 -9.23 8.33 -12.29
C THR A 42 -10.02 8.39 -10.99
N ILE A 43 -9.99 9.56 -10.34
CA ILE A 43 -10.84 9.81 -9.16
C ILE A 43 -12.32 9.78 -9.57
N LYS A 44 -12.66 10.14 -10.82
CA LYS A 44 -14.03 10.07 -11.34
C LYS A 44 -14.56 8.63 -11.31
N ASP A 45 -13.82 7.68 -11.90
CA ASP A 45 -14.21 6.27 -11.90
C ASP A 45 -14.31 5.72 -10.47
N LEU A 46 -13.35 6.09 -9.61
CA LEU A 46 -13.36 5.67 -8.20
C LEU A 46 -14.61 6.18 -7.47
N LYS A 47 -15.00 7.44 -7.67
CA LYS A 47 -16.22 7.99 -7.10
C LYS A 47 -17.47 7.25 -7.57
N ILE A 48 -17.55 6.94 -8.88
CA ILE A 48 -18.68 6.16 -9.42
C ILE A 48 -18.76 4.79 -8.73
N ILE A 49 -17.64 4.07 -8.61
CA ILE A 49 -17.62 2.77 -7.93
C ILE A 49 -18.09 2.91 -6.48
N LEU A 50 -17.66 3.93 -5.76
CA LEU A 50 -18.02 4.14 -4.36
C LEU A 50 -19.50 4.47 -4.16
N THR A 51 -20.23 4.99 -5.17
CA THR A 51 -21.69 5.16 -5.05
C THR A 51 -22.43 3.82 -4.90
N TYR A 52 -21.80 2.70 -5.25
CA TYR A 52 -22.34 1.36 -5.08
C TYR A 52 -21.88 0.66 -3.79
N ALA A 53 -21.18 1.35 -2.90
CA ALA A 53 -20.58 0.78 -1.67
C ALA A 53 -21.60 0.11 -0.71
N ASN A 54 -22.89 0.46 -0.80
CA ASN A 54 -23.98 -0.16 -0.04
C ASN A 54 -24.60 -1.38 -0.74
N GLN A 55 -24.24 -1.62 -2.00
CA GLN A 55 -24.83 -2.68 -2.84
C GLN A 55 -23.82 -3.80 -3.12
N ILE A 56 -22.51 -3.47 -3.07
CA ILE A 56 -21.42 -4.42 -3.33
C ILE A 56 -20.29 -4.22 -2.35
N ASN A 57 -19.77 -5.32 -1.79
CA ASN A 57 -18.55 -5.27 -1.01
C ASN A 57 -17.39 -4.86 -1.90
N TYR A 58 -16.48 -4.05 -1.37
CA TYR A 58 -15.22 -3.73 -2.05
C TYR A 58 -14.02 -3.79 -1.12
N TYR A 59 -12.86 -4.04 -1.70
CA TYR A 59 -11.60 -4.03 -1.00
C TYR A 59 -10.50 -3.39 -1.84
N ILE A 60 -9.65 -2.57 -1.20
CA ILE A 60 -8.54 -1.90 -1.86
C ILE A 60 -7.28 -2.73 -1.72
N ILE A 61 -6.63 -3.02 -2.85
CA ILE A 61 -5.37 -3.75 -2.87
C ILE A 61 -4.24 -2.85 -3.40
N GLY A 62 -3.10 -2.89 -2.73
CA GLY A 62 -1.85 -2.32 -3.23
C GLY A 62 -1.06 -3.32 -4.08
N ALA A 63 0.15 -3.66 -3.63
CA ALA A 63 0.99 -4.69 -4.27
C ALA A 63 0.57 -6.13 -3.94
N GLY A 64 -0.41 -6.35 -3.06
CA GLY A 64 -0.84 -7.68 -2.62
C GLY A 64 0.17 -8.43 -1.74
N SER A 65 1.11 -7.70 -1.12
CA SER A 65 2.21 -8.27 -0.33
C SER A 65 1.85 -8.57 1.12
N ASN A 66 0.73 -8.02 1.61
CA ASN A 66 0.26 -8.22 2.99
C ASN A 66 -1.19 -8.74 2.99
N LEU A 67 -1.49 -9.68 2.10
CA LEU A 67 -2.85 -10.16 1.87
C LEU A 67 -2.85 -11.66 1.60
N LEU A 68 -3.70 -12.37 2.33
CA LEU A 68 -4.07 -13.76 2.07
C LEU A 68 -5.56 -13.81 1.76
N ILE A 69 -5.90 -14.32 0.59
CA ILE A 69 -7.28 -14.53 0.16
C ILE A 69 -7.59 -16.01 0.24
N ARG A 70 -8.69 -16.35 0.89
CA ARG A 70 -9.15 -17.75 1.03
C ARG A 70 -9.55 -18.33 -0.34
N ASP A 71 -9.60 -19.66 -0.45
CA ASP A 71 -9.98 -20.36 -1.68
C ASP A 71 -11.42 -20.05 -2.14
N ALA A 72 -12.32 -19.74 -1.21
CA ALA A 72 -13.66 -19.24 -1.53
C ALA A 72 -13.65 -17.90 -2.28
N GLY A 73 -12.51 -17.19 -2.31
CA GLY A 73 -12.35 -15.92 -3.00
C GLY A 73 -12.91 -14.72 -2.24
N PHE A 74 -13.29 -13.70 -3.01
CA PHE A 74 -13.89 -12.48 -2.49
C PHE A 74 -15.22 -12.18 -3.22
N ASP A 75 -16.29 -12.17 -2.44
CA ASP A 75 -17.62 -11.85 -2.96
C ASP A 75 -17.83 -10.33 -3.04
N GLY A 76 -17.21 -9.71 -4.05
CA GLY A 76 -17.21 -8.28 -4.23
C GLY A 76 -16.22 -7.78 -5.28
N LEU A 77 -15.95 -6.49 -5.25
CA LEU A 77 -15.06 -5.79 -6.17
C LEU A 77 -13.70 -5.47 -5.53
N ILE A 78 -12.64 -6.02 -6.08
CA ILE A 78 -11.28 -5.64 -5.73
C ILE A 78 -10.87 -4.43 -6.55
N ILE A 79 -10.44 -3.38 -5.87
CA ILE A 79 -10.02 -2.11 -6.49
C ILE A 79 -8.51 -1.95 -6.32
N LYS A 80 -7.82 -1.69 -7.42
CA LYS A 80 -6.40 -1.33 -7.44
C LYS A 80 -6.23 0.05 -8.05
N LEU A 81 -5.42 0.89 -7.43
CA LEU A 81 -5.09 2.20 -7.98
C LEU A 81 -4.07 2.07 -9.11
N GLY A 82 -4.40 2.64 -10.28
CA GLY A 82 -3.60 2.55 -11.49
C GLY A 82 -2.59 3.69 -11.66
N LYS A 83 -2.10 3.83 -12.89
CA LYS A 83 -0.94 4.68 -13.25
C LYS A 83 -1.05 6.16 -12.83
N ASN A 84 -2.24 6.74 -12.78
CA ASN A 84 -2.40 8.14 -12.40
C ASN A 84 -2.19 8.38 -10.90
N PHE A 85 -2.22 7.33 -10.08
CA PHE A 85 -1.90 7.36 -8.67
C PHE A 85 -0.44 6.97 -8.36
N ASN A 86 0.40 6.81 -9.39
CA ASN A 86 1.81 6.40 -9.27
C ASN A 86 2.79 7.57 -9.49
N LYS A 87 2.38 8.80 -9.17
CA LYS A 87 3.20 9.99 -9.39
C LYS A 87 3.93 10.40 -8.11
N ILE A 88 5.20 10.76 -8.24
CA ILE A 88 6.01 11.37 -7.18
C ILE A 88 6.37 12.79 -7.62
N LYS A 89 6.16 13.77 -6.76
CA LYS A 89 6.45 15.19 -7.04
C LYS A 89 7.09 15.86 -5.83
N ILE A 90 8.16 16.61 -6.07
CA ILE A 90 8.70 17.53 -5.09
C ILE A 90 7.98 18.88 -5.28
N LYS A 91 7.40 19.40 -4.19
CA LYS A 91 6.76 20.70 -4.15
C LYS A 91 7.30 21.48 -2.94
N LYS A 92 8.09 22.52 -3.18
CA LYS A 92 8.81 23.21 -2.11
C LYS A 92 9.62 22.19 -1.31
N ASN A 93 9.48 22.16 0.02
CA ASN A 93 10.17 21.21 0.90
C ASN A 93 9.31 19.98 1.25
N LYS A 94 8.41 19.57 0.36
CA LYS A 94 7.51 18.44 0.58
C LYS A 94 7.53 17.47 -0.59
N LEU A 95 7.44 16.19 -0.26
CA LEU A 95 7.38 15.11 -1.21
C LEU A 95 5.93 14.60 -1.28
N SER A 96 5.28 14.84 -2.42
CA SER A 96 3.89 14.41 -2.66
C SER A 96 3.90 13.12 -3.47
N VAL A 97 3.38 12.04 -2.89
CA VAL A 97 3.50 10.67 -3.40
C VAL A 97 2.12 10.04 -3.56
N GLY A 98 1.79 9.60 -4.77
CA GLY A 98 0.54 8.89 -5.05
C GLY A 98 0.50 7.52 -4.33
N ALA A 99 -0.68 7.13 -3.89
CA ALA A 99 -0.85 5.92 -3.07
C ALA A 99 -0.54 4.60 -3.80
N GLY A 100 -0.55 4.60 -5.15
CA GLY A 100 -0.17 3.45 -5.97
C GLY A 100 1.34 3.31 -6.21
N VAL A 101 2.15 4.30 -5.82
CA VAL A 101 3.62 4.22 -5.94
C VAL A 101 4.14 3.05 -5.10
N LEU A 102 4.98 2.22 -5.71
CA LEU A 102 5.67 1.15 -4.97
C LEU A 102 6.67 1.76 -3.98
N ASP A 103 6.74 1.20 -2.79
CA ASP A 103 7.65 1.64 -1.71
C ASP A 103 9.11 1.69 -2.21
N LEU A 104 9.55 0.64 -2.92
CA LEU A 104 10.87 0.60 -3.56
C LEU A 104 11.10 1.77 -4.55
N ASN A 105 10.06 2.18 -5.29
CA ASN A 105 10.19 3.28 -6.25
C ASN A 105 10.31 4.62 -5.55
N LEU A 106 9.65 4.80 -4.40
CA LEU A 106 9.86 5.97 -3.54
C LEU A 106 11.29 6.03 -3.02
N ALA A 107 11.82 4.92 -2.49
CA ALA A 107 13.21 4.86 -2.02
C ALA A 107 14.22 5.17 -3.13
N LYS A 108 14.02 4.63 -4.35
CA LYS A 108 14.86 4.93 -5.51
C LYS A 108 14.79 6.41 -5.91
N PHE A 109 13.58 6.99 -5.91
CA PHE A 109 13.37 8.39 -6.21
C PHE A 109 14.07 9.29 -5.17
N ALA A 110 13.90 8.99 -3.89
CA ALA A 110 14.53 9.71 -2.78
C ALA A 110 16.07 9.67 -2.90
N LYS A 111 16.65 8.48 -3.13
CA LYS A 111 18.09 8.33 -3.37
C LYS A 111 18.57 9.18 -4.55
N LYS A 112 17.88 9.14 -5.70
CA LYS A 112 18.25 9.91 -6.91
C LYS A 112 18.25 11.43 -6.66
N ASN A 113 17.43 11.90 -5.73
CA ASN A 113 17.29 13.32 -5.40
C ASN A 113 18.00 13.70 -4.08
N SER A 114 18.90 12.84 -3.55
CA SER A 114 19.64 13.06 -2.30
C SER A 114 18.73 13.34 -1.08
N ILE A 115 17.56 12.73 -1.05
CA ILE A 115 16.57 12.82 0.04
C ILE A 115 16.85 11.68 1.02
N LYS A 116 17.17 12.02 2.29
CA LYS A 116 17.44 11.05 3.36
C LYS A 116 16.17 10.58 4.07
N ASN A 117 16.31 9.51 4.87
CA ASN A 117 15.28 8.93 5.75
C ASN A 117 14.11 8.24 4.99
N PHE A 118 14.29 7.92 3.70
CA PHE A 118 13.35 7.12 2.91
C PHE A 118 13.93 5.74 2.52
N GLU A 119 15.13 5.42 2.99
CA GLU A 119 15.86 4.21 2.63
C GLU A 119 15.11 2.94 3.06
N PHE A 120 14.42 2.99 4.19
CA PHE A 120 13.66 1.86 4.74
C PHE A 120 12.55 1.37 3.79
N PHE A 121 11.97 2.24 2.98
CA PHE A 121 10.99 1.84 1.96
C PHE A 121 11.56 0.84 0.94
N SER A 122 12.89 0.79 0.77
CA SER A 122 13.51 -0.24 -0.08
C SER A 122 13.39 -1.65 0.49
N GLY A 123 13.17 -1.78 1.78
CA GLY A 123 12.96 -3.05 2.49
C GLY A 123 11.50 -3.50 2.55
N ILE A 124 10.54 -2.68 2.10
CA ILE A 124 9.11 -2.96 2.21
C ILE A 124 8.53 -3.30 0.83
N PRO A 125 7.95 -4.50 0.66
CA PRO A 125 7.25 -4.86 -0.56
C PRO A 125 5.80 -4.38 -0.50
N GLY A 126 5.53 -3.16 -0.94
CA GLY A 126 4.20 -2.59 -0.82
C GLY A 126 3.98 -1.40 -1.75
N THR A 127 2.91 -0.69 -1.49
CA THR A 127 2.59 0.61 -2.08
C THR A 127 2.41 1.64 -0.98
N ILE A 128 2.61 2.90 -1.28
CA ILE A 128 2.49 4.00 -0.31
C ILE A 128 1.11 4.03 0.36
N GLY A 129 0.03 3.72 -0.36
CA GLY A 129 -1.30 3.61 0.27
C GLY A 129 -1.36 2.51 1.33
N GLY A 130 -0.75 1.34 1.05
CA GLY A 130 -0.62 0.24 2.00
C GLY A 130 0.32 0.58 3.16
N ALA A 131 1.45 1.25 2.87
CA ALA A 131 2.41 1.68 3.87
C ALA A 131 1.78 2.66 4.88
N VAL A 132 1.01 3.63 4.40
CA VAL A 132 0.24 4.55 5.27
C VAL A 132 -0.80 3.78 6.10
N LYS A 133 -1.61 2.92 5.47
CA LYS A 133 -2.67 2.16 6.16
C LYS A 133 -2.12 1.29 7.29
N MET A 134 -0.93 0.72 7.11
CA MET A 134 -0.30 -0.20 8.04
C MET A 134 0.80 0.45 8.90
N ASN A 135 1.01 1.75 8.80
CA ASN A 135 2.22 2.39 9.33
C ASN A 135 3.46 1.50 9.10
N ALA A 136 3.66 1.13 7.83
CA ALA A 136 4.69 0.17 7.48
C ALA A 136 6.08 0.70 7.83
N GLY A 137 6.90 -0.16 8.40
CA GLY A 137 8.26 0.20 8.81
C GLY A 137 9.17 -1.02 8.89
N CYS A 138 10.46 -0.78 8.78
CA CYS A 138 11.52 -1.76 9.01
C CYS A 138 12.84 -1.05 9.31
N TYR A 139 13.77 -1.80 9.91
CA TYR A 139 15.14 -1.32 10.22
C TYR A 139 15.15 -0.02 11.07
N GLY A 140 14.21 0.08 12.02
CA GLY A 140 14.15 1.21 12.97
C GLY A 140 13.47 2.47 12.44
N SER A 141 12.85 2.42 11.25
CA SER A 141 12.07 3.52 10.68
C SER A 141 10.70 3.05 10.24
N GLU A 142 9.73 3.97 10.25
CA GLU A 142 8.36 3.70 9.84
C GLU A 142 7.75 4.88 9.05
N THR A 143 6.61 4.65 8.43
CA THR A 143 5.95 5.63 7.57
C THR A 143 5.62 6.92 8.31
N ALA A 144 5.24 6.84 9.58
CA ALA A 144 4.93 7.99 10.42
C ALA A 144 6.09 8.98 10.57
N ASP A 145 7.35 8.52 10.54
CA ASP A 145 8.53 9.37 10.81
C ASP A 145 8.62 10.60 9.92
N ASN A 146 8.22 10.45 8.65
CA ASN A 146 8.31 11.53 7.66
C ASN A 146 6.94 11.98 7.15
N LEU A 147 5.84 11.29 7.51
CA LEU A 147 4.50 11.59 7.02
C LEU A 147 4.00 12.91 7.62
N GLU A 148 3.43 13.77 6.79
CA GLU A 148 2.76 15.01 7.23
C GLU A 148 1.25 14.84 7.25
N ARG A 149 0.71 14.37 6.12
CA ARG A 149 -0.74 14.21 5.92
C ARG A 149 -1.03 13.26 4.76
N VAL A 150 -2.24 12.78 4.70
CA VAL A 150 -2.74 11.96 3.58
C VAL A 150 -3.98 12.57 2.97
N LEU A 151 -4.13 12.43 1.66
CA LEU A 151 -5.38 12.68 0.96
C LEU A 151 -6.11 11.35 0.85
N ILE A 152 -7.33 11.29 1.38
CA ILE A 152 -8.21 10.15 1.24
C ILE A 152 -9.45 10.50 0.41
N ILE A 153 -10.16 9.48 -0.06
CA ILE A 153 -11.56 9.55 -0.42
C ILE A 153 -12.34 8.64 0.53
N ASN A 154 -13.39 9.17 1.15
CA ASN A 154 -14.22 8.43 2.08
C ASN A 154 -15.43 7.76 1.38
N GLU A 155 -16.20 6.97 2.12
CA GLU A 155 -17.38 6.26 1.61
C GLU A 155 -18.50 7.19 1.10
N LEU A 156 -18.48 8.46 1.50
CA LEU A 156 -19.40 9.51 0.99
C LEU A 156 -18.84 10.18 -0.29
N CYS A 157 -17.84 9.59 -0.94
CA CYS A 157 -17.16 10.12 -2.13
C CYS A 157 -16.53 11.52 -1.95
N LYS A 158 -16.34 11.96 -0.70
CA LYS A 158 -15.65 13.21 -0.38
C LYS A 158 -14.16 12.98 -0.25
N THR A 159 -13.37 13.89 -0.82
CA THR A 159 -11.92 13.89 -0.65
C THR A 159 -11.51 14.87 0.43
N GLU A 160 -10.66 14.43 1.34
CA GLU A 160 -10.20 15.25 2.46
C GLU A 160 -8.74 14.93 2.83
N TYR A 161 -8.05 15.91 3.38
CA TYR A 161 -6.75 15.71 3.98
C TYR A 161 -6.88 15.39 5.46
N ILE A 162 -6.19 14.33 5.90
CA ILE A 162 -6.06 13.96 7.31
C ILE A 162 -4.59 14.20 7.69
N LYS A 163 -4.35 14.96 8.74
CA LYS A 163 -3.01 15.21 9.28
C LYS A 163 -2.49 13.98 10.02
N LEU A 164 -1.16 13.89 10.16
CA LEU A 164 -0.51 12.81 10.92
C LEU A 164 -1.08 12.67 12.34
N SER A 165 -1.32 13.79 13.05
CA SER A 165 -1.91 13.80 14.40
C SER A 165 -3.23 13.04 14.51
N ASP A 166 -4.02 13.07 13.44
CA ASP A 166 -5.39 12.53 13.44
C ASP A 166 -5.45 11.08 12.93
N LEU A 167 -4.36 10.61 12.29
CA LEU A 167 -4.22 9.26 11.78
C LEU A 167 -4.01 8.22 12.90
N ASN A 168 -3.54 8.64 14.06
CA ASN A 168 -3.21 7.78 15.20
C ASN A 168 -2.45 6.53 14.74
N LEU A 169 -1.35 6.75 14.04
CA LEU A 169 -0.50 5.67 13.57
C LEU A 169 0.19 4.99 14.76
N ASP A 170 0.17 3.67 14.77
CA ASP A 170 0.83 2.85 15.77
C ASP A 170 1.44 1.62 15.07
N TYR A 171 2.10 0.74 15.84
CA TYR A 171 2.75 -0.44 15.28
C TYR A 171 1.77 -1.28 14.44
N ARG A 172 1.98 -1.27 13.12
CA ARG A 172 1.17 -1.98 12.11
C ARG A 172 -0.32 -1.62 12.16
N SER A 173 -0.65 -0.36 12.47
CA SER A 173 -2.03 0.09 12.50
C SER A 173 -2.19 1.57 12.15
N SER A 174 -3.41 1.97 11.77
CA SER A 174 -3.86 3.34 11.60
C SER A 174 -5.35 3.44 11.88
N LYS A 175 -5.83 4.62 12.28
CA LYS A 175 -7.28 4.90 12.41
C LYS A 175 -7.97 5.28 11.09
N ILE A 176 -7.31 5.11 9.96
CA ILE A 176 -7.97 5.30 8.66
C ILE A 176 -9.13 4.30 8.55
N ASN A 177 -10.34 4.79 8.27
CA ASN A 177 -11.51 3.95 8.08
C ASN A 177 -11.23 2.89 7.00
N ASN A 178 -11.68 1.65 7.21
CA ASN A 178 -11.46 0.54 6.28
C ASN A 178 -12.13 0.75 4.92
N LYS A 179 -13.17 1.57 4.87
CA LYS A 179 -13.86 1.96 3.63
C LYS A 179 -13.24 3.20 2.97
N ALA A 180 -12.32 3.91 3.66
CA ALA A 180 -11.61 5.03 3.06
C ALA A 180 -10.42 4.56 2.22
N ILE A 181 -10.17 5.25 1.13
CA ILE A 181 -9.10 4.93 0.18
C ILE A 181 -8.06 6.04 0.23
N VAL A 182 -6.83 5.71 0.56
CA VAL A 182 -5.70 6.63 0.45
C VAL A 182 -5.40 6.88 -1.02
N LEU A 183 -5.40 8.15 -1.43
CA LEU A 183 -5.12 8.58 -2.79
C LEU A 183 -3.67 9.09 -2.94
N LYS A 184 -3.16 9.72 -1.87
CA LYS A 184 -1.86 10.36 -1.88
C LYS A 184 -1.37 10.58 -0.44
N ALA A 185 -0.05 10.53 -0.24
CA ALA A 185 0.62 10.94 0.99
C ALA A 185 1.57 12.12 0.71
N ASP A 186 1.58 13.11 1.59
CA ASP A 186 2.55 14.20 1.59
C ASP A 186 3.53 13.97 2.75
N PHE A 187 4.82 13.97 2.45
CA PHE A 187 5.90 13.74 3.41
C PHE A 187 6.76 15.00 3.56
N ASN A 188 7.25 15.26 4.76
CA ASN A 188 8.37 16.14 4.99
C ASN A 188 9.66 15.42 4.59
N PHE A 189 10.68 16.16 4.15
CA PHE A 189 11.96 15.57 3.82
C PHE A 189 13.11 16.54 4.05
N GLU A 190 14.30 15.98 4.15
CA GLU A 190 15.57 16.68 4.20
C GLU A 190 16.52 16.11 3.17
N TYR A 191 17.40 16.96 2.66
CA TYR A 191 18.51 16.51 1.82
C TYR A 191 19.62 15.89 2.68
N GLY A 192 20.36 14.96 2.11
CA GLY A 192 21.44 14.28 2.78
C GLY A 192 22.56 13.85 1.83
N SER A 193 23.60 13.24 2.39
CA SER A 193 24.71 12.71 1.61
C SER A 193 24.26 11.52 0.76
N ILE A 194 24.45 11.60 -0.56
CA ILE A 194 24.18 10.49 -1.48
C ILE A 194 24.97 9.23 -1.13
N LYS A 195 26.18 9.39 -0.58
CA LYS A 195 27.03 8.29 -0.12
C LYS A 195 26.40 7.57 1.07
N GLU A 196 25.91 8.31 2.07
CA GLU A 196 25.25 7.73 3.25
C GLU A 196 23.94 7.04 2.88
N ILE A 197 23.10 7.69 2.07
CA ILE A 197 21.84 7.12 1.54
C ILE A 197 22.14 5.82 0.79
N THR A 198 23.18 5.81 -0.05
CA THR A 198 23.57 4.60 -0.80
C THR A 198 24.01 3.49 0.14
N ASN A 199 24.83 3.79 1.14
CA ASN A 199 25.31 2.82 2.12
C ASN A 199 24.13 2.21 2.91
N LYS A 200 23.21 3.02 3.40
CA LYS A 200 22.00 2.54 4.09
C LYS A 200 21.15 1.63 3.21
N ASN A 201 20.88 2.02 1.95
CA ASN A 201 20.15 1.17 1.01
C ASN A 201 20.84 -0.19 0.78
N ASN A 202 22.17 -0.19 0.65
CA ASN A 202 22.93 -1.42 0.48
C ASN A 202 22.87 -2.32 1.72
N GLN A 203 22.97 -1.73 2.93
CA GLN A 203 22.81 -2.48 4.18
C GLN A 203 21.42 -3.11 4.32
N ILE A 204 20.36 -2.35 4.00
CA ILE A 204 18.99 -2.87 3.99
C ILE A 204 18.87 -4.05 3.03
N LYS A 205 19.42 -3.92 1.83
CA LYS A 205 19.40 -5.00 0.82
C LYS A 205 20.09 -6.26 1.34
N ILE A 206 21.33 -6.14 1.84
CA ILE A 206 22.13 -7.26 2.38
C ILE A 206 21.41 -7.91 3.57
N ASN A 207 20.88 -7.12 4.50
CA ASN A 207 20.18 -7.63 5.67
C ASN A 207 18.92 -8.40 5.26
N ARG A 208 18.18 -7.88 4.26
CA ARG A 208 16.98 -8.53 3.74
C ARG A 208 17.31 -9.86 3.06
N GLU A 209 18.36 -9.91 2.25
CA GLU A 209 18.82 -11.14 1.57
C GLU A 209 19.23 -12.22 2.59
N LYS A 210 19.81 -11.81 3.74
CA LYS A 210 20.23 -12.74 4.81
C LYS A 210 19.08 -13.24 5.68
N THR A 211 18.01 -12.45 5.84
CA THR A 211 16.97 -12.71 6.87
C THR A 211 15.62 -13.10 6.30
N GLN A 212 15.42 -12.99 4.98
CA GLN A 212 14.13 -13.28 4.35
C GLN A 212 14.27 -14.22 3.16
N PRO A 213 13.37 -15.19 3.00
CA PRO A 213 13.35 -16.10 1.87
C PRO A 213 12.82 -15.40 0.61
N LEU A 214 13.63 -14.54 -0.01
CA LEU A 214 13.22 -13.66 -1.13
C LEU A 214 12.76 -14.42 -2.38
N LYS A 215 13.13 -15.68 -2.51
CA LYS A 215 12.76 -16.54 -3.65
C LYS A 215 11.43 -17.27 -3.44
N GLU A 216 10.97 -17.32 -2.18
CA GLU A 216 9.75 -18.04 -1.82
C GLU A 216 8.51 -17.14 -1.98
N LYS A 217 7.38 -17.78 -2.24
CA LYS A 217 6.07 -17.12 -2.29
C LYS A 217 5.59 -16.87 -0.86
N THR A 218 5.83 -15.68 -0.33
CA THR A 218 5.52 -15.31 1.05
C THR A 218 4.98 -13.89 1.12
N SER A 219 4.22 -13.58 2.18
CA SER A 219 3.78 -12.21 2.50
C SER A 219 4.67 -11.54 3.54
N GLY A 220 5.88 -12.05 3.80
CA GLY A 220 6.77 -11.56 4.87
C GLY A 220 6.34 -12.05 6.24
N SER A 221 6.55 -11.24 7.28
CA SER A 221 6.21 -11.59 8.66
C SER A 221 4.69 -11.64 8.86
N THR A 222 4.14 -12.82 9.10
CA THR A 222 2.70 -13.05 9.27
C THR A 222 2.19 -12.55 10.61
N PHE A 223 2.99 -12.69 11.67
CA PHE A 223 2.61 -12.31 13.03
C PHE A 223 3.28 -11.01 13.47
N LYS A 224 2.55 -10.22 14.27
CA LYS A 224 3.12 -9.06 14.96
C LYS A 224 4.20 -9.52 15.94
N ASN A 225 5.28 -8.77 16.03
CA ASN A 225 6.33 -9.04 17.01
C ASN A 225 5.82 -8.69 18.42
N PRO A 226 6.03 -9.56 19.43
CA PRO A 226 5.86 -9.20 20.83
C PRO A 226 6.91 -8.15 21.24
N ILE A 227 6.63 -7.41 22.31
CA ILE A 227 7.56 -6.40 22.84
C ILE A 227 8.94 -7.03 23.11
N GLY A 228 9.98 -6.47 22.53
CA GLY A 228 11.39 -6.90 22.68
C GLY A 228 11.73 -8.26 22.07
N LYS A 229 10.83 -8.89 21.30
CA LYS A 229 11.06 -10.21 20.69
C LYS A 229 10.64 -10.23 19.21
N PHE A 230 11.09 -11.26 18.50
CA PHE A 230 10.73 -11.49 17.09
C PHE A 230 9.86 -12.74 16.98
N ALA A 231 8.63 -12.58 16.50
CA ALA A 231 7.66 -13.69 16.38
C ALA A 231 8.23 -14.86 15.55
N ALA A 232 8.86 -14.58 14.41
CA ALA A 232 9.48 -15.61 13.57
C ALA A 232 10.53 -16.43 14.34
N LYS A 233 11.40 -15.78 15.14
CA LYS A 233 12.39 -16.49 15.96
C LYS A 233 11.78 -17.32 17.09
N LEU A 234 10.64 -16.88 17.62
CA LEU A 234 9.94 -17.65 18.65
C LEU A 234 9.30 -18.90 18.07
N ILE A 235 8.69 -18.77 16.87
CA ILE A 235 8.07 -19.90 16.17
C ILE A 235 9.14 -20.92 15.72
N ASP A 236 10.28 -20.43 15.21
CA ASP A 236 11.39 -21.28 14.76
C ASP A 236 12.03 -22.10 15.90
N LYS A 237 11.88 -21.65 17.15
CA LYS A 237 12.42 -22.32 18.34
C LYS A 237 11.41 -23.20 19.08
N ALA A 238 10.13 -23.14 18.72
CA ALA A 238 9.06 -23.92 19.35
C ALA A 238 8.92 -25.30 18.67
#